data_9aef553f7b6320be01bbe0afa26ef221
#
_entry.id   9aef553f7b6320be01bbe0afa26ef221
#
_cell.length_a   1.000
_cell.length_b   1.000
_cell.length_c   1.000
_cell.angle_alpha   90.00
_cell.angle_beta   90.00
_cell.angle_gamma   90.00
#
_symmetry.space_group_name_H-M   'P 1'
#
loop_
_entity.id
_entity.type
_entity.pdbx_description
1 polymer ?
#
loop_
_entity_poly.entity_id
_entity_poly.type
_entity_poly.pdbx_seq_one_letter_code
_entity_poly.pdbx_strand_id
1 'polypeptide(L)'
;MKYNLGGRGKGTEYLTVNLEEGCDIKYDILDLDGFIKGDGIVEEFFLEHTLEHVPISQYKNFLLHMHKKLKVGGGIKVIHTDAGAVLELWKEGKLPFRSMKKTLFPPADYVAWNPLMAHQNMWTDEDLAKDFIALGFEAYTFDAGEWGFDLRDEFYPGTDEKYWGTPIKNLGVYAVKV
;
A
#
# COMPACT_ATOMS: atom_id res chain seq x y z
N MET A 1 -4.12 16.54 12.12
CA MET A 1 -4.96 16.00 11.02
C MET A 1 -4.38 14.68 10.57
N LYS A 2 -5.25 13.72 10.23
CA LYS A 2 -4.86 12.40 9.72
C LYS A 2 -5.40 12.21 8.30
N TYR A 3 -4.63 11.61 7.42
CA TYR A 3 -4.99 11.38 6.02
C TYR A 3 -4.88 9.91 5.65
N ASN A 4 -5.89 9.36 4.98
CA ASN A 4 -5.84 8.07 4.30
C ASN A 4 -5.60 8.31 2.81
N LEU A 5 -4.37 8.08 2.36
CA LEU A 5 -3.95 8.30 0.98
C LEU A 5 -4.31 7.07 0.14
N GLY A 6 -5.05 7.27 -0.95
CA GLY A 6 -5.61 6.20 -1.78
C GLY A 6 -6.90 5.58 -1.23
N GLY A 7 -7.37 6.01 -0.05
CA GLY A 7 -8.60 5.53 0.57
C GLY A 7 -9.85 5.85 -0.22
N ARG A 8 -10.89 5.02 -0.08
CA ARG A 8 -12.20 5.18 -0.71
C ARG A 8 -13.26 5.53 0.32
N GLY A 9 -14.30 6.22 -0.14
CA GLY A 9 -15.38 6.67 0.73
C GLY A 9 -14.98 7.86 1.60
N LYS A 10 -15.93 8.31 2.44
CA LYS A 10 -15.66 9.38 3.41
C LYS A 10 -15.19 8.77 4.72
N GLY A 11 -14.05 9.25 5.20
CA GLY A 11 -13.48 8.82 6.46
C GLY A 11 -14.13 9.51 7.67
N THR A 12 -14.02 8.86 8.82
CA THR A 12 -14.46 9.42 10.12
C THR A 12 -13.29 9.91 10.95
N GLU A 13 -12.20 9.16 10.96
CA GLU A 13 -10.96 9.49 11.68
C GLU A 13 -9.90 10.09 10.75
N TYR A 14 -9.85 9.60 9.51
CA TYR A 14 -8.92 10.05 8.47
C TYR A 14 -9.68 10.77 7.36
N LEU A 15 -9.13 11.88 6.87
CA LEU A 15 -9.57 12.46 5.60
C LEU A 15 -9.06 11.58 4.45
N THR A 16 -9.96 11.05 3.65
CA THR A 16 -9.60 10.23 2.49
C THR A 16 -9.21 11.09 1.30
N VAL A 17 -8.08 10.76 0.69
CA VAL A 17 -7.55 11.45 -0.49
C VAL A 17 -7.38 10.46 -1.63
N ASN A 18 -8.04 10.71 -2.76
CA ASN A 18 -7.97 9.85 -3.95
C ASN A 18 -8.30 10.66 -5.21
N LEU A 19 -7.96 10.12 -6.38
CA LEU A 19 -8.41 10.65 -7.67
C LEU A 19 -9.87 10.26 -7.99
N GLU A 20 -10.41 9.27 -7.29
CA GLU A 20 -11.77 8.77 -7.49
C GLU A 20 -12.83 9.67 -6.82
N GLU A 21 -14.06 9.59 -7.30
CA GLU A 21 -15.21 10.25 -6.67
C GLU A 21 -15.58 9.60 -5.33
N GLY A 22 -16.18 10.39 -4.44
CA GLY A 22 -16.71 9.89 -3.16
C GLY A 22 -15.71 9.91 -1.99
N CYS A 23 -14.44 10.27 -2.20
CA CYS A 23 -13.49 10.57 -1.13
C CYS A 23 -13.74 11.99 -0.53
N ASP A 24 -13.06 12.33 0.58
CA ASP A 24 -13.17 13.66 1.19
C ASP A 24 -12.43 14.73 0.36
N ILE A 25 -11.28 14.36 -0.20
CA ILE A 25 -10.42 15.25 -0.99
C ILE A 25 -10.09 14.54 -2.31
N LYS A 26 -10.63 15.04 -3.42
CA LYS A 26 -10.28 14.54 -4.75
C LYS A 26 -9.00 15.19 -5.23
N TYR A 27 -7.88 14.50 -5.04
CA TYR A 27 -6.55 15.01 -5.39
C TYR A 27 -5.55 13.88 -5.65
N ASP A 28 -4.46 14.22 -6.37
CA ASP A 28 -3.33 13.31 -6.54
C ASP A 28 -2.54 13.22 -5.23
N ILE A 29 -2.42 12.00 -4.69
CA ILE A 29 -1.67 11.77 -3.45
C ILE A 29 -0.18 12.11 -3.56
N LEU A 30 0.38 12.14 -4.77
CA LEU A 30 1.77 12.50 -5.01
C LEU A 30 2.04 13.99 -4.87
N ASP A 31 1.02 14.85 -5.00
CA ASP A 31 1.11 16.29 -4.79
C ASP A 31 0.55 16.69 -3.41
N LEU A 32 1.28 16.34 -2.34
CA LEU A 32 0.88 16.66 -0.98
C LEU A 32 0.73 18.17 -0.73
N ASP A 33 1.53 19.02 -1.38
CA ASP A 33 1.45 20.49 -1.26
C ASP A 33 0.14 21.04 -1.84
N GLY A 34 -0.47 20.34 -2.77
CA GLY A 34 -1.73 20.73 -3.39
C GLY A 34 -2.89 20.80 -2.39
N PHE A 35 -2.93 19.87 -1.41
CA PHE A 35 -4.02 19.81 -0.44
C PHE A 35 -3.60 19.99 1.03
N ILE A 36 -2.32 19.83 1.38
CA ILE A 36 -1.80 20.06 2.74
C ILE A 36 -1.00 21.35 2.78
N LYS A 37 -1.61 22.43 3.27
CA LYS A 37 -0.97 23.74 3.36
C LYS A 37 -0.18 23.89 4.65
N GLY A 38 1.12 23.71 4.56
CA GLY A 38 2.09 23.79 5.67
C GLY A 38 2.81 22.47 5.91
N ASP A 39 3.93 22.58 6.61
CA ASP A 39 4.78 21.46 7.00
C ASP A 39 4.69 21.22 8.51
N GLY A 40 4.98 20.01 8.95
CA GLY A 40 4.98 19.68 10.37
C GLY A 40 3.59 19.69 11.04
N ILE A 41 2.51 19.53 10.29
CA ILE A 41 1.13 19.66 10.81
C ILE A 41 0.32 18.36 10.77
N VAL A 42 0.78 17.35 10.03
CA VAL A 42 0.09 16.08 9.88
C VAL A 42 0.44 15.17 11.05
N GLU A 43 -0.57 14.55 11.64
CA GLU A 43 -0.40 13.58 12.72
C GLU A 43 -0.09 12.19 12.19
N GLU A 44 -0.81 11.79 11.15
CA GLU A 44 -0.67 10.45 10.60
C GLU A 44 -1.08 10.39 9.13
N PHE A 45 -0.31 9.65 8.35
CA PHE A 45 -0.71 9.14 7.04
C PHE A 45 -1.02 7.65 7.17
N PHE A 46 -2.12 7.21 6.58
CA PHE A 46 -2.48 5.81 6.41
C PHE A 46 -2.49 5.47 4.93
N LEU A 47 -1.80 4.39 4.56
CA LEU A 47 -1.74 3.85 3.20
C LEU A 47 -2.07 2.36 3.26
N GLU A 48 -3.21 1.99 2.70
CA GLU A 48 -3.64 0.60 2.58
C GLU A 48 -3.74 0.25 1.09
N HIS A 49 -2.94 -0.71 0.66
CA HIS A 49 -2.86 -1.11 -0.75
C HIS A 49 -2.72 0.11 -1.71
N THR A 50 -1.78 0.99 -1.39
CA THR A 50 -1.58 2.26 -2.12
C THR A 50 -0.12 2.48 -2.46
N LEU A 51 0.79 2.21 -1.52
CA LEU A 51 2.21 2.56 -1.68
C LEU A 51 2.87 1.81 -2.84
N GLU A 52 2.40 0.59 -3.14
CA GLU A 52 2.85 -0.24 -4.26
C GLU A 52 2.59 0.38 -5.64
N HIS A 53 1.63 1.29 -5.71
CA HIS A 53 1.25 1.98 -6.96
C HIS A 53 2.07 3.26 -7.18
N VAL A 54 2.81 3.72 -6.19
CA VAL A 54 3.67 4.90 -6.32
C VAL A 54 4.81 4.59 -7.30
N PRO A 55 5.01 5.40 -8.36
CA PRO A 55 6.09 5.17 -9.30
C PRO A 55 7.45 5.09 -8.61
N ILE A 56 8.25 4.07 -8.96
CA ILE A 56 9.55 3.83 -8.33
C ILE A 56 10.48 5.05 -8.42
N SER A 57 10.38 5.82 -9.50
CA SER A 57 11.13 7.07 -9.68
C SER A 57 10.71 8.19 -8.72
N GLN A 58 9.51 8.12 -8.16
CA GLN A 58 8.94 9.11 -7.24
C GLN A 58 8.89 8.62 -5.79
N TYR A 59 9.04 7.31 -5.56
CA TYR A 59 8.86 6.65 -4.27
C TYR A 59 9.62 7.33 -3.13
N LYS A 60 10.94 7.48 -3.28
CA LYS A 60 11.78 8.11 -2.27
C LYS A 60 11.36 9.56 -1.97
N ASN A 61 11.07 10.33 -3.01
CA ASN A 61 10.64 11.72 -2.86
C ASN A 61 9.27 11.82 -2.19
N PHE A 62 8.37 10.89 -2.48
CA PHE A 62 7.07 10.81 -1.84
C PHE A 62 7.19 10.55 -0.33
N LEU A 63 8.02 9.58 0.09
CA LEU A 63 8.30 9.33 1.51
C LEU A 63 8.93 10.55 2.22
N LEU A 64 9.90 11.20 1.59
CA LEU A 64 10.51 12.43 2.12
C LEU A 64 9.50 13.57 2.21
N HIS A 65 8.57 13.67 1.27
CA HIS A 65 7.53 14.69 1.30
C HIS A 65 6.53 14.42 2.44
N MET A 66 6.13 13.16 2.65
CA MET A 66 5.34 12.80 3.83
C MET A 66 6.08 13.12 5.13
N HIS A 67 7.39 12.80 5.21
CA HIS A 67 8.22 13.16 6.37
C HIS A 67 8.17 14.67 6.65
N LYS A 68 8.31 15.50 5.63
CA LYS A 68 8.24 16.96 5.75
C LYS A 68 6.88 17.44 6.30
N LYS A 69 5.77 16.85 5.83
CA LYS A 69 4.41 17.19 6.27
C LYS A 69 4.08 16.74 7.69
N LEU A 70 4.68 15.64 8.16
CA LEU A 70 4.46 15.13 9.50
C LEU A 70 5.01 16.07 10.57
N LYS A 71 4.26 16.25 11.65
CA LYS A 71 4.80 16.78 12.91
C LYS A 71 5.80 15.80 13.53
N VAL A 72 6.68 16.27 14.40
CA VAL A 72 7.52 15.40 15.23
C VAL A 72 6.59 14.50 16.07
N GLY A 73 6.89 13.20 16.14
CA GLY A 73 6.04 12.18 16.73
C GLY A 73 4.83 11.76 15.87
N GLY A 74 4.65 12.37 14.70
CA GLY A 74 3.65 11.92 13.72
C GLY A 74 4.12 10.69 12.95
N GLY A 75 3.20 9.91 12.37
CA GLY A 75 3.52 8.61 11.80
C GLY A 75 2.97 8.35 10.39
N ILE A 76 3.54 7.32 9.77
CA ILE A 76 3.04 6.72 8.54
C ILE A 76 2.70 5.28 8.84
N LYS A 77 1.43 4.89 8.66
CA LYS A 77 0.97 3.51 8.77
C LYS A 77 0.76 2.94 7.39
N VAL A 78 1.45 1.84 7.08
CA VAL A 78 1.31 1.14 5.81
C VAL A 78 0.78 -0.26 6.04
N ILE A 79 -0.22 -0.66 5.27
CA ILE A 79 -0.71 -2.03 5.15
C ILE A 79 -0.66 -2.41 3.67
N HIS A 80 -0.05 -3.54 3.37
CA HIS A 80 0.18 -3.99 2.01
C HIS A 80 0.33 -5.52 1.97
N THR A 81 0.17 -6.14 0.79
CA THR A 81 0.47 -7.56 0.60
C THR A 81 1.96 -7.85 0.86
N ASP A 82 2.25 -8.79 1.75
CA ASP A 82 3.62 -9.25 2.01
C ASP A 82 4.13 -10.10 0.85
N ALA A 83 5.06 -9.55 0.07
CA ALA A 83 5.64 -10.24 -1.09
C ALA A 83 6.41 -11.49 -0.68
N GLY A 84 7.06 -11.50 0.48
CA GLY A 84 7.75 -12.66 1.02
C GLY A 84 6.78 -13.80 1.32
N ALA A 85 5.67 -13.50 2.01
CA ALA A 85 4.63 -14.47 2.31
C ALA A 85 4.01 -15.07 1.03
N VAL A 86 3.76 -14.27 0.01
CA VAL A 86 3.26 -14.74 -1.30
C VAL A 86 4.24 -15.71 -1.95
N LEU A 87 5.53 -15.39 -1.93
CA LEU A 87 6.57 -16.26 -2.49
C LEU A 87 6.71 -17.58 -1.71
N GLU A 88 6.61 -17.56 -0.39
CA GLU A 88 6.64 -18.77 0.43
C GLU A 88 5.43 -19.68 0.15
N LEU A 89 4.21 -19.13 0.05
CA LEU A 89 3.02 -19.90 -0.34
C LEU A 89 3.19 -20.55 -1.71
N TRP A 90 3.82 -19.87 -2.66
CA TRP A 90 4.14 -20.46 -3.96
C TRP A 90 5.16 -21.60 -3.85
N LYS A 91 6.25 -21.42 -3.13
CA LYS A 91 7.28 -22.46 -2.93
C LYS A 91 6.72 -23.70 -2.27
N GLU A 92 5.79 -23.52 -1.31
CA GLU A 92 5.11 -24.61 -0.61
C GLU A 92 4.00 -25.29 -1.44
N GLY A 93 3.76 -24.83 -2.67
CA GLY A 93 2.69 -25.36 -3.53
C GLY A 93 1.27 -24.99 -3.07
N LYS A 94 1.14 -24.06 -2.13
CA LYS A 94 -0.14 -23.56 -1.61
C LYS A 94 -0.75 -22.46 -2.49
N LEU A 95 0.05 -21.87 -3.39
CA LEU A 95 -0.35 -20.87 -4.35
C LEU A 95 0.24 -21.19 -5.72
N PRO A 96 -0.57 -21.28 -6.81
CA PRO A 96 -0.03 -21.51 -8.16
C PRO A 96 0.85 -20.35 -8.62
N PHE A 97 1.84 -20.62 -9.46
CA PHE A 97 2.71 -19.59 -10.06
C PHE A 97 1.91 -18.47 -10.72
N ARG A 98 0.84 -18.82 -11.45
CA ARG A 98 -0.03 -17.82 -12.10
C ARG A 98 -0.70 -16.89 -11.09
N SER A 99 -1.18 -17.42 -9.96
CA SER A 99 -1.82 -16.64 -8.89
C SER A 99 -0.79 -15.76 -8.17
N MET A 100 0.36 -16.34 -7.80
CA MET A 100 1.49 -15.59 -7.25
C MET A 100 1.86 -14.40 -8.14
N LYS A 101 2.05 -14.65 -9.44
CA LYS A 101 2.37 -13.60 -10.42
C LYS A 101 1.29 -12.50 -10.44
N LYS A 102 0.01 -12.85 -10.42
CA LYS A 102 -1.09 -11.87 -10.47
C LYS A 102 -1.22 -11.07 -9.18
N THR A 103 -0.94 -11.68 -8.02
CA THR A 103 -0.94 -10.98 -6.73
C THR A 103 0.16 -9.92 -6.67
N LEU A 104 1.35 -10.28 -7.14
CA LEU A 104 2.50 -9.37 -7.12
C LEU A 104 2.47 -8.37 -8.29
N PHE A 105 1.95 -8.79 -9.44
CA PHE A 105 1.90 -7.99 -10.67
C PHE A 105 0.50 -8.06 -11.28
N PRO A 106 -0.34 -7.04 -11.12
CA PRO A 106 -1.66 -7.02 -11.71
C PRO A 106 -1.63 -7.34 -13.22
N PRO A 107 -2.66 -8.03 -13.75
CA PRO A 107 -2.73 -8.38 -15.17
C PRO A 107 -2.64 -7.16 -16.09
N ALA A 108 -2.04 -7.32 -17.26
CA ALA A 108 -1.82 -6.23 -18.21
C ALA A 108 -3.12 -5.58 -18.68
N ASP A 109 -4.18 -6.35 -18.87
CA ASP A 109 -5.52 -5.86 -19.21
C ASP A 109 -6.15 -5.00 -18.10
N TYR A 110 -5.93 -5.37 -16.83
CA TYR A 110 -6.35 -4.56 -15.68
C TYR A 110 -5.56 -3.25 -15.58
N VAL A 111 -4.24 -3.31 -15.78
CA VAL A 111 -3.37 -2.11 -15.84
C VAL A 111 -3.69 -1.25 -17.07
N ALA A 112 -4.05 -1.86 -18.21
CA ALA A 112 -4.46 -1.12 -19.41
C ALA A 112 -5.77 -0.36 -19.19
N TRP A 113 -6.71 -0.92 -18.41
CA TRP A 113 -7.93 -0.23 -18.02
C TRP A 113 -7.67 0.91 -17.02
N ASN A 114 -6.78 0.69 -16.05
CA ASN A 114 -6.37 1.71 -15.09
C ASN A 114 -4.85 1.60 -14.81
N PRO A 115 -4.01 2.40 -15.49
CA PRO A 115 -2.57 2.37 -15.31
C PRO A 115 -2.08 2.65 -13.88
N LEU A 116 -2.90 3.33 -13.06
CA LEU A 116 -2.58 3.59 -11.66
C LEU A 116 -2.58 2.30 -10.80
N MET A 117 -3.16 1.21 -11.31
CA MET A 117 -3.18 -0.08 -10.62
C MET A 117 -1.94 -0.93 -10.87
N ALA A 118 -0.95 -0.45 -11.64
CA ALA A 118 0.32 -1.13 -11.79
C ALA A 118 1.09 -1.14 -10.46
N HIS A 119 1.48 -2.33 -9.98
CA HIS A 119 2.41 -2.41 -8.86
C HIS A 119 3.81 -2.05 -9.35
N GLN A 120 4.36 -0.99 -8.80
CA GLN A 120 5.68 -0.47 -9.11
C GLN A 120 6.73 -0.94 -8.11
N ASN A 121 6.28 -1.33 -6.92
CA ASN A 121 7.11 -1.70 -5.78
C ASN A 121 6.50 -2.91 -5.05
N MET A 122 7.36 -3.66 -4.38
CA MET A 122 6.98 -4.78 -3.53
C MET A 122 7.99 -4.93 -2.40
N TRP A 123 7.52 -5.26 -1.20
CA TRP A 123 8.37 -5.40 -0.02
C TRP A 123 7.96 -6.60 0.82
N THR A 124 8.88 -7.03 1.67
CA THR A 124 8.57 -7.61 2.96
C THR A 124 8.39 -6.48 3.98
N ASP A 125 7.81 -6.77 5.15
CA ASP A 125 7.69 -5.80 6.23
C ASP A 125 9.06 -5.25 6.68
N GLU A 126 10.08 -6.13 6.79
CA GLU A 126 11.44 -5.74 7.17
C GLU A 126 12.10 -4.81 6.13
N ASP A 127 11.93 -5.06 4.84
CA ASP A 127 12.54 -4.23 3.80
C ASP A 127 11.88 -2.86 3.74
N LEU A 128 10.56 -2.78 3.86
CA LEU A 128 9.86 -1.50 3.94
C LEU A 128 10.26 -0.72 5.19
N ALA A 129 10.41 -1.38 6.34
CA ALA A 129 10.88 -0.73 7.56
C ALA A 129 12.30 -0.17 7.39
N LYS A 130 13.21 -0.89 6.72
CA LYS A 130 14.56 -0.40 6.40
C LYS A 130 14.54 0.85 5.53
N ASP A 131 13.64 0.90 4.53
CA ASP A 131 13.46 2.09 3.68
C ASP A 131 13.07 3.32 4.51
N PHE A 132 12.15 3.18 5.45
CA PHE A 132 11.77 4.26 6.35
C PHE A 132 12.93 4.68 7.26
N ILE A 133 13.64 3.72 7.86
CA ILE A 133 14.82 4.00 8.73
C ILE A 133 15.88 4.77 7.95
N ALA A 134 16.15 4.39 6.70
CA ALA A 134 17.11 5.08 5.83
C ALA A 134 16.72 6.54 5.52
N LEU A 135 15.45 6.92 5.72
CA LEU A 135 14.93 8.26 5.53
C LEU A 135 14.75 9.05 6.83
N GLY A 136 15.24 8.52 7.95
CA GLY A 136 15.25 9.21 9.25
C GLY A 136 13.98 9.00 10.08
N PHE A 137 13.22 7.94 9.84
CA PHE A 137 12.15 7.51 10.73
C PHE A 137 12.64 6.47 11.74
N GLU A 138 11.96 6.36 12.86
CA GLU A 138 11.89 5.10 13.60
C GLU A 138 10.78 4.25 12.98
N ALA A 139 11.04 2.98 12.66
CA ALA A 139 10.06 2.11 12.01
C ALA A 139 9.90 0.78 12.74
N TYR A 140 8.66 0.31 12.81
CA TYR A 140 8.25 -0.90 13.51
C TYR A 140 7.34 -1.72 12.59
N THR A 141 7.53 -3.04 12.60
CA THR A 141 6.59 -3.96 11.95
C THR A 141 5.46 -4.32 12.91
N PHE A 142 4.27 -4.60 12.39
CA PHE A 142 3.14 -5.09 13.17
C PHE A 142 2.33 -6.12 12.37
N ASP A 143 1.55 -6.94 13.07
CA ASP A 143 0.65 -7.89 12.43
C ASP A 143 -0.55 -7.14 11.82
N ALA A 144 -0.58 -7.07 10.50
CA ALA A 144 -1.66 -6.44 9.74
C ALA A 144 -2.76 -7.43 9.32
N GLY A 145 -2.70 -8.66 9.84
CA GLY A 145 -3.65 -9.72 9.51
C GLY A 145 -3.46 -10.30 8.11
N GLU A 146 -4.49 -11.01 7.67
CA GLU A 146 -4.53 -11.71 6.39
C GLU A 146 -5.74 -11.27 5.59
N TRP A 147 -5.64 -11.30 4.27
CA TRP A 147 -6.78 -11.20 3.39
C TRP A 147 -6.98 -12.52 2.64
N GLY A 148 -8.24 -12.88 2.40
CA GLY A 148 -8.55 -14.05 1.59
C GLY A 148 -8.33 -13.73 0.12
N PHE A 149 -7.49 -14.50 -0.54
CA PHE A 149 -7.31 -14.37 -1.98
C PHE A 149 -8.62 -14.77 -2.68
N ASP A 150 -9.37 -13.78 -3.14
CA ASP A 150 -10.60 -14.00 -3.88
C ASP A 150 -10.26 -14.34 -5.33
N LEU A 151 -10.19 -15.64 -5.62
CA LEU A 151 -9.87 -16.18 -6.93
C LEU A 151 -11.12 -16.40 -7.80
N ARG A 152 -12.22 -15.67 -7.54
CA ARG A 152 -13.39 -15.77 -8.40
C ARG A 152 -13.02 -15.52 -9.86
N ASP A 153 -13.59 -16.33 -10.74
CA ASP A 153 -13.26 -16.42 -12.18
C ASP A 153 -13.30 -15.09 -12.95
N GLU A 154 -14.03 -14.09 -12.46
CA GLU A 154 -14.13 -12.78 -13.10
C GLU A 154 -12.78 -12.06 -13.18
N PHE A 155 -11.92 -12.23 -12.17
CA PHE A 155 -10.59 -11.59 -12.13
C PHE A 155 -9.46 -12.56 -12.47
N TYR A 156 -9.66 -13.87 -12.29
CA TYR A 156 -8.60 -14.87 -12.40
C TYR A 156 -9.07 -16.16 -13.12
N PRO A 157 -9.54 -16.06 -14.38
CA PRO A 157 -10.07 -17.22 -15.08
C PRO A 157 -9.06 -18.37 -15.14
N GLY A 158 -9.54 -19.58 -14.86
CA GLY A 158 -8.74 -20.81 -14.89
C GLY A 158 -7.84 -21.03 -13.66
N THR A 159 -8.16 -20.42 -12.53
CA THR A 159 -7.55 -20.78 -11.24
C THR A 159 -8.36 -21.93 -10.61
N ASP A 160 -7.66 -22.96 -10.15
CA ASP A 160 -8.24 -24.12 -9.50
C ASP A 160 -8.89 -23.74 -8.16
N GLU A 161 -10.15 -24.12 -7.94
CA GLU A 161 -10.95 -23.82 -6.73
C GLU A 161 -10.25 -24.19 -5.41
N LYS A 162 -9.36 -25.19 -5.42
CA LYS A 162 -8.61 -25.61 -4.22
C LYS A 162 -7.71 -24.49 -3.65
N TYR A 163 -7.43 -23.43 -4.41
CA TYR A 163 -6.65 -22.29 -3.94
C TYR A 163 -7.51 -21.10 -3.51
N TRP A 164 -8.83 -21.19 -3.67
CA TRP A 164 -9.73 -20.13 -3.24
C TRP A 164 -9.68 -19.98 -1.72
N GLY A 165 -9.64 -18.73 -1.27
CA GLY A 165 -9.56 -18.44 0.16
C GLY A 165 -8.20 -18.72 0.80
N THR A 166 -7.13 -19.01 0.01
CA THR A 166 -5.77 -19.09 0.56
C THR A 166 -5.46 -17.79 1.30
N PRO A 167 -5.21 -17.82 2.62
CA PRO A 167 -4.90 -16.62 3.36
C PRO A 167 -3.54 -16.06 2.91
N ILE A 168 -3.53 -14.77 2.58
CA ILE A 168 -2.31 -14.05 2.22
C ILE A 168 -2.04 -13.02 3.31
N LYS A 169 -0.86 -13.12 3.92
CA LYS A 169 -0.42 -12.21 4.96
C LYS A 169 -0.23 -10.80 4.38
N ASN A 170 -0.72 -9.80 5.10
CA ASN A 170 -0.32 -8.41 4.88
C ASN A 170 0.94 -8.11 5.65
N LEU A 171 1.84 -7.33 5.06
CA LEU A 171 2.84 -6.61 5.81
C LEU A 171 2.19 -5.43 6.52
N GLY A 172 2.73 -5.10 7.69
CA GLY A 172 2.34 -3.92 8.43
C GLY A 172 3.59 -3.17 8.91
N VAL A 173 3.74 -1.91 8.51
CA VAL A 173 4.83 -1.05 8.97
C VAL A 173 4.27 0.26 9.50
N TYR A 174 4.75 0.65 10.68
CA TYR A 174 4.49 1.96 11.27
C TYR A 174 5.80 2.71 11.43
N ALA A 175 5.92 3.84 10.76
CA ALA A 175 7.11 4.68 10.77
C ALA A 175 6.81 6.01 11.47
N VAL A 176 7.64 6.40 12.44
CA VAL A 176 7.48 7.60 13.27
C VAL A 176 8.57 8.60 12.96
N LYS A 177 8.19 9.85 12.73
CA LYS A 177 9.13 10.97 12.59
C LYS A 177 9.71 11.35 13.96
N VAL A 178 11.00 11.20 14.14
CA VAL A 178 11.75 11.58 15.33
C VAL A 178 12.33 12.98 15.24
#